data_79d1cef99948dad3a4e0bcd22f44ff76
#
_entry.id   79d1cef99948dad3a4e0bcd22f44ff76
#
_cell.length_a   1.000
_cell.length_b   1.000
_cell.length_c   1.000
_cell.angle_alpha   90.00
_cell.angle_beta   90.00
_cell.angle_gamma   90.00
#
_symmetry.space_group_name_H-M   'P 1'
#
loop_
_entity.id
_entity.type
_entity.pdbx_description
1 polymer ?
#
loop_
_entity_poly.entity_id
_entity_poly.type
_entity_poly.pdbx_seq_one_letter_code
_entity_poly.pdbx_strand_id
1 'polypeptide(L)'
;RIYRVQGKTLEPLTQDHRVQLPGGHSHLARAMGIQPQLDIDYRALSVEVGDTFILATDGVHEHVRDHFITQALQEYAHDLDLAARVITTEALLRGSTDNLTLQIVCVDALPLQDRAELQRQSAALRLPPILAARDTLDGYQIVRELHASHRSHLYLAIAPDSGQQVALKTP
;
A
#
# COMPACT_ATOMS: atom_id res chain seq x y z
N ARG A 1 11.77 8.18 1.54
CA ARG A 1 11.05 6.98 1.06
C ARG A 1 10.29 6.30 2.19
N ILE A 2 9.23 5.56 1.81
CA ILE A 2 8.47 4.71 2.71
C ILE A 2 8.63 3.26 2.24
N TYR A 3 8.87 2.36 3.21
CA TYR A 3 9.00 0.92 2.97
C TYR A 3 8.07 0.15 3.91
N ARG A 4 7.60 -1.02 3.46
CA ARG A 4 7.01 -2.06 4.31
C ARG A 4 8.05 -3.16 4.52
N VAL A 5 8.22 -3.59 5.76
CA VAL A 5 9.14 -4.68 6.10
C VAL A 5 8.46 -6.01 5.81
N GLN A 6 9.08 -6.84 4.99
CA GLN A 6 8.59 -8.19 4.67
C GLN A 6 9.68 -9.22 4.98
N GLY A 7 9.67 -9.73 6.21
CA GLY A 7 10.70 -10.65 6.68
C GLY A 7 12.09 -10.02 6.67
N LYS A 8 12.93 -10.38 5.70
CA LYS A 8 14.29 -9.83 5.54
C LYS A 8 14.43 -8.86 4.37
N THR A 9 13.34 -8.42 3.78
CA THR A 9 13.32 -7.52 2.63
C THR A 9 12.52 -6.26 2.94
N LEU A 10 12.82 -5.17 2.23
CA LEU A 10 12.08 -3.94 2.26
C LEU A 10 11.30 -3.78 0.95
N GLU A 11 9.98 -3.75 1.03
CA GLU A 11 9.12 -3.41 -0.11
C GLU A 11 9.01 -1.89 -0.21
N PRO A 12 9.50 -1.23 -1.27
CA PRO A 12 9.33 0.21 -1.42
C PRO A 12 7.86 0.54 -1.72
N LEU A 13 7.28 1.42 -0.93
CA LEU A 13 5.91 1.90 -1.11
C LEU A 13 5.85 3.22 -1.89
N THR A 14 6.95 3.96 -1.94
CA THR A 14 7.08 5.24 -2.64
C THR A 14 8.27 5.22 -3.59
N GLN A 15 8.22 6.08 -4.60
CA GLN A 15 9.31 6.30 -5.54
C GLN A 15 9.83 7.73 -5.41
N ASP A 16 11.15 7.92 -5.62
CA ASP A 16 11.72 9.26 -5.62
C ASP A 16 11.34 9.99 -6.91
N HIS A 17 10.84 11.20 -6.76
CA HIS A 17 10.57 12.08 -7.89
C HIS A 17 11.83 12.86 -8.25
N ARG A 18 12.73 12.24 -9.01
CA ARG A 18 13.97 12.84 -9.48
C ARG A 18 14.03 12.89 -11.00
N VAL A 19 14.51 13.99 -11.54
CA VAL A 19 14.84 14.13 -12.96
C VAL A 19 16.36 14.16 -13.08
N GLN A 20 16.89 13.31 -13.96
CA GLN A 20 18.30 13.37 -14.33
C GLN A 20 18.51 14.43 -15.39
N LEU A 21 19.38 15.38 -15.12
CA LEU A 21 19.81 16.38 -16.08
C LEU A 21 21.05 15.92 -16.86
N PRO A 22 21.26 16.45 -18.09
CA PRO A 22 22.50 16.24 -18.82
C PRO A 22 23.68 16.71 -17.97
N GLY A 23 24.67 15.81 -17.73
CA GLY A 23 25.80 16.09 -16.84
C GLY A 23 25.82 15.29 -15.54
N GLY A 24 24.84 14.38 -15.33
CA GLY A 24 24.83 13.43 -14.19
C GLY A 24 24.27 14.01 -12.89
N HIS A 25 23.79 15.24 -12.88
CA HIS A 25 23.14 15.84 -11.72
C HIS A 25 21.67 15.43 -11.66
N SER A 26 21.23 15.01 -10.48
CA SER A 26 19.83 14.67 -10.20
C SER A 26 19.17 15.82 -9.42
N HIS A 27 18.03 16.30 -9.88
CA HIS A 27 17.21 17.30 -9.19
C HIS A 27 15.85 16.72 -8.80
N LEU A 28 15.26 17.26 -7.74
CA LEU A 28 13.89 16.94 -7.35
C LEU A 28 12.93 17.39 -8.47
N ALA A 29 12.13 16.45 -8.98
CA ALA A 29 11.14 16.73 -10.00
C ALA A 29 9.85 17.34 -9.42
N ARG A 30 9.52 16.92 -8.19
CA ARG A 30 8.33 17.37 -7.47
C ARG A 30 8.69 17.69 -6.04
N ALA A 31 8.57 18.95 -5.64
CA ALA A 31 8.75 19.41 -4.28
C ALA A 31 7.89 20.65 -4.03
N MET A 32 7.54 20.89 -2.77
CA MET A 32 6.83 22.09 -2.38
C MET A 32 7.60 23.34 -2.82
N GLY A 33 6.89 24.28 -3.46
CA GLY A 33 7.47 25.56 -3.91
C GLY A 33 8.16 25.50 -5.28
N ILE A 34 8.31 24.34 -5.92
CA ILE A 34 8.87 24.24 -7.28
C ILE A 34 7.80 24.58 -8.35
N GLN A 35 6.58 24.11 -8.13
CA GLN A 35 5.46 24.33 -9.04
C GLN A 35 4.24 24.86 -8.29
N PRO A 36 3.35 25.63 -8.95
CA PRO A 36 2.11 26.13 -8.33
C PRO A 36 1.15 25.03 -7.90
N GLN A 37 1.19 23.85 -8.57
CA GLN A 37 0.40 22.68 -8.28
C GLN A 37 1.35 21.53 -7.98
N LEU A 38 1.12 20.85 -6.85
CA LEU A 38 1.88 19.68 -6.43
C LEU A 38 1.09 18.42 -6.79
N ASP A 39 1.66 17.59 -7.66
CA ASP A 39 1.14 16.25 -7.90
C ASP A 39 1.51 15.34 -6.74
N ILE A 40 0.51 14.84 -6.03
CA ILE A 40 0.68 13.94 -4.88
C ILE A 40 0.33 12.52 -5.31
N ASP A 41 1.25 11.59 -5.06
CA ASP A 41 0.97 10.17 -5.25
C ASP A 41 0.21 9.63 -4.02
N TYR A 42 -0.87 8.92 -4.29
CA TYR A 42 -1.65 8.24 -3.26
C TYR A 42 -1.50 6.74 -3.36
N ARG A 43 -1.24 6.10 -2.22
CA ARG A 43 -1.26 4.65 -2.12
C ARG A 43 -2.05 4.25 -0.87
N ALA A 44 -3.06 3.42 -1.05
CA ALA A 44 -3.78 2.77 0.03
C ALA A 44 -3.42 1.28 0.04
N LEU A 45 -3.23 0.73 1.23
CA LEU A 45 -2.92 -0.69 1.41
C LEU A 45 -3.61 -1.21 2.67
N SER A 46 -3.93 -2.50 2.66
CA SER A 46 -4.38 -3.19 3.86
C SER A 46 -3.19 -3.42 4.79
N VAL A 47 -3.44 -3.23 6.08
CA VAL A 47 -2.45 -3.46 7.13
C VAL A 47 -2.91 -4.57 8.06
N GLU A 48 -1.95 -5.30 8.63
CA GLU A 48 -2.18 -6.36 9.60
C GLU A 48 -1.40 -6.05 10.89
N VAL A 49 -1.83 -6.65 12.00
CA VAL A 49 -1.07 -6.56 13.26
C VAL A 49 0.31 -7.18 13.06
N GLY A 50 1.35 -6.46 13.48
CA GLY A 50 2.75 -6.84 13.26
C GLY A 50 3.39 -6.22 12.02
N ASP A 51 2.61 -5.58 11.14
CA ASP A 51 3.19 -4.83 10.02
C ASP A 51 4.12 -3.74 10.52
N THR A 52 5.27 -3.63 9.89
CA THR A 52 6.27 -2.62 10.22
C THR A 52 6.58 -1.79 8.98
N PHE A 53 6.54 -0.48 9.15
CA PHE A 53 6.85 0.50 8.11
C PHE A 53 8.04 1.34 8.51
N ILE A 54 8.82 1.75 7.51
CA ILE A 54 9.98 2.62 7.68
C ILE A 54 9.79 3.85 6.80
N LEU A 55 9.95 5.03 7.39
CA LEU A 55 9.99 6.29 6.69
C LEU A 55 11.40 6.85 6.85
N ALA A 56 12.10 7.07 5.75
CA ALA A 56 13.50 7.49 5.75
C ALA A 56 13.73 8.65 4.77
N THR A 57 14.53 9.63 5.21
CA THR A 57 15.09 10.64 4.31
C THR A 57 16.15 10.03 3.41
N ASP A 58 16.49 10.73 2.34
CA ASP A 58 17.53 10.31 1.38
C ASP A 58 18.90 10.16 2.03
N GLY A 59 19.26 11.02 2.97
CA GLY A 59 20.47 10.86 3.79
C GLY A 59 20.60 9.50 4.48
N VAL A 60 19.48 8.83 4.76
CA VAL A 60 19.48 7.47 5.34
C VAL A 60 19.43 6.41 4.25
N HIS A 61 18.38 6.41 3.41
CA HIS A 61 18.14 5.28 2.49
C HIS A 61 19.15 5.17 1.33
N GLU A 62 19.88 6.23 1.01
CA GLU A 62 20.95 6.18 0.00
C GLU A 62 22.26 5.62 0.56
N HIS A 63 22.44 5.65 1.87
CA HIS A 63 23.68 5.25 2.53
C HIS A 63 23.59 3.91 3.24
N VAL A 64 22.39 3.50 3.70
CA VAL A 64 22.20 2.25 4.45
C VAL A 64 21.56 1.19 3.56
N ARG A 65 22.15 0.01 3.51
CA ARG A 65 21.63 -1.10 2.72
C ARG A 65 20.42 -1.75 3.41
N ASP A 66 19.46 -2.22 2.62
CA ASP A 66 18.21 -2.83 3.11
C ASP A 66 18.45 -3.96 4.13
N HIS A 67 19.45 -4.82 3.88
CA HIS A 67 19.74 -5.93 4.79
C HIS A 67 20.20 -5.46 6.18
N PHE A 68 20.93 -4.33 6.27
CA PHE A 68 21.34 -3.76 7.55
C PHE A 68 20.12 -3.25 8.32
N ILE A 69 19.22 -2.56 7.62
CA ILE A 69 17.97 -2.06 8.20
C ILE A 69 17.13 -3.21 8.76
N THR A 70 16.91 -4.26 7.96
CA THR A 70 16.13 -5.43 8.40
C THR A 70 16.79 -6.20 9.52
N GLN A 71 18.13 -6.28 9.54
CA GLN A 71 18.88 -6.90 10.63
C GLN A 71 18.74 -6.09 11.92
N ALA A 72 18.91 -4.77 11.87
CA ALA A 72 18.74 -3.90 13.04
C ALA A 72 17.33 -3.98 13.62
N LEU A 73 16.30 -4.05 12.77
CA LEU A 73 14.92 -4.24 13.23
C LEU A 73 14.70 -5.59 13.93
N GLN A 74 15.36 -6.64 13.49
CA GLN A 74 15.27 -7.96 14.14
C GLN A 74 16.04 -8.00 15.47
N GLU A 75 17.22 -7.41 15.49
CA GLU A 75 18.10 -7.40 16.67
C GLU A 75 17.52 -6.54 17.80
N TYR A 76 16.91 -5.41 17.44
CA TYR A 76 16.32 -4.45 18.38
C TYR A 76 14.80 -4.42 18.31
N ALA A 77 14.16 -5.58 18.06
CA ALA A 77 12.70 -5.67 17.93
C ALA A 77 11.90 -5.17 19.15
N HIS A 78 12.51 -5.18 20.34
CA HIS A 78 11.91 -4.70 21.58
C HIS A 78 12.23 -3.22 21.90
N ASP A 79 13.09 -2.58 21.10
CA ASP A 79 13.50 -1.18 21.23
C ASP A 79 13.69 -0.54 19.85
N LEU A 80 12.58 -0.14 19.26
CA LEU A 80 12.58 0.48 17.92
C LEU A 80 13.31 1.83 17.90
N ASP A 81 13.38 2.55 19.03
CA ASP A 81 14.17 3.77 19.13
C ASP A 81 15.66 3.49 19.00
N LEU A 82 16.13 2.42 19.63
CA LEU A 82 17.51 1.97 19.48
C LEU A 82 17.80 1.49 18.05
N ALA A 83 16.88 0.73 17.45
CA ALA A 83 16.97 0.34 16.04
C ALA A 83 17.14 1.58 15.12
N ALA A 84 16.29 2.60 15.32
CA ALA A 84 16.34 3.83 14.53
C ALA A 84 17.68 4.57 14.71
N ARG A 85 18.20 4.65 15.94
CA ARG A 85 19.51 5.26 16.24
C ARG A 85 20.65 4.51 15.59
N VAL A 86 20.64 3.18 15.64
CA VAL A 86 21.68 2.34 15.03
C VAL A 86 21.67 2.53 13.51
N ILE A 87 20.52 2.54 12.87
CA ILE A 87 20.38 2.74 11.42
C ILE A 87 20.87 4.14 11.00
N THR A 88 20.46 5.19 11.72
CA THR A 88 20.90 6.57 11.41
C THR A 88 22.38 6.77 11.66
N THR A 89 22.94 6.14 12.70
CA THR A 89 24.39 6.14 12.97
C THR A 89 25.17 5.46 11.85
N GLU A 90 24.69 4.33 11.34
CA GLU A 90 25.28 3.65 10.19
C GLU A 90 25.30 4.53 8.94
N ALA A 91 24.23 5.29 8.66
CA ALA A 91 24.20 6.25 7.57
C ALA A 91 25.33 7.30 7.70
N LEU A 92 25.51 7.83 8.90
CA LEU A 92 26.57 8.78 9.20
C LEU A 92 27.97 8.17 9.01
N LEU A 93 28.19 6.95 9.52
CA LEU A 93 29.46 6.22 9.37
C LEU A 93 29.79 5.90 7.90
N ARG A 94 28.76 5.75 7.06
CA ARG A 94 28.92 5.56 5.62
C ARG A 94 29.11 6.85 4.83
N GLY A 95 29.24 7.98 5.52
CA GLY A 95 29.58 9.26 4.92
C GLY A 95 28.38 10.08 4.44
N SER A 96 27.19 9.83 4.97
CA SER A 96 26.06 10.72 4.73
C SER A 96 26.35 12.10 5.30
N THR A 97 26.14 13.13 4.48
CA THR A 97 26.31 14.55 4.85
C THR A 97 24.97 15.30 4.88
N ASP A 98 23.88 14.59 4.67
CA ASP A 98 22.53 15.15 4.62
C ASP A 98 21.77 14.94 5.94
N ASN A 99 20.57 15.51 6.03
CA ASN A 99 19.68 15.31 7.17
C ASN A 99 19.29 13.84 7.33
N LEU A 100 19.52 13.31 8.52
CA LEU A 100 19.24 11.92 8.85
C LEU A 100 17.96 11.83 9.67
N THR A 101 16.87 11.42 9.05
CA THR A 101 15.62 11.16 9.74
C THR A 101 15.11 9.78 9.38
N LEU A 102 14.77 9.00 10.41
CA LEU A 102 14.18 7.69 10.29
C LEU A 102 13.02 7.58 11.29
N GLN A 103 11.88 7.10 10.81
CA GLN A 103 10.76 6.68 11.65
C GLN A 103 10.45 5.22 11.39
N ILE A 104 10.20 4.47 12.46
CA ILE A 104 9.76 3.09 12.43
C ILE A 104 8.35 3.05 13.04
N VAL A 105 7.39 2.53 12.28
CA VAL A 105 6.00 2.41 12.70
C VAL A 105 5.62 0.94 12.70
N CYS A 106 5.26 0.41 13.88
CA CYS A 106 4.74 -0.94 14.01
C CYS A 106 3.24 -0.90 14.29
N VAL A 107 2.49 -1.78 13.66
CA VAL A 107 1.05 -1.92 13.89
C VAL A 107 0.82 -2.89 15.04
N ASP A 108 0.63 -2.37 16.26
CA ASP A 108 0.45 -3.19 17.46
C ASP A 108 -0.96 -3.76 17.58
N ALA A 109 -1.96 -3.01 17.11
CA ALA A 109 -3.36 -3.43 17.14
C ALA A 109 -4.15 -2.77 16.02
N LEU A 110 -5.18 -3.46 15.57
CA LEU A 110 -6.17 -2.90 14.65
C LEU A 110 -7.48 -2.68 15.41
N PRO A 111 -8.24 -1.63 15.08
CA PRO A 111 -9.56 -1.44 15.65
C PRO A 111 -10.44 -2.66 15.33
N LEU A 112 -11.25 -3.08 16.30
CA LEU A 112 -12.30 -4.05 16.03
C LEU A 112 -13.19 -3.48 14.92
N GLN A 113 -13.47 -4.29 13.89
CA GLN A 113 -14.38 -3.86 12.83
C GLN A 113 -15.73 -3.52 13.45
N ASP A 114 -16.03 -2.23 13.53
CA ASP A 114 -17.32 -1.76 13.99
C ASP A 114 -18.39 -2.10 12.93
N ARG A 115 -19.47 -2.75 13.37
CA ARG A 115 -20.63 -3.04 12.49
C ARG A 115 -21.15 -1.78 11.78
N ALA A 116 -21.07 -0.63 12.43
CA ALA A 116 -21.48 0.64 11.85
C ALA A 116 -20.56 1.09 10.71
N GLU A 117 -19.24 0.80 10.80
CA GLU A 117 -18.28 1.09 9.74
C GLU A 117 -18.46 0.14 8.56
N LEU A 118 -18.66 -1.15 8.80
CA LEU A 118 -19.01 -2.14 7.76
C LEU A 118 -20.31 -1.76 7.02
N GLN A 119 -21.31 -1.27 7.76
CA GLN A 119 -22.55 -0.78 7.15
C GLN A 119 -22.35 0.49 6.33
N ARG A 120 -21.51 1.44 6.79
CA ARG A 120 -21.16 2.64 6.01
C ARG A 120 -20.40 2.29 4.75
N GLN A 121 -19.42 1.39 4.83
CA GLN A 121 -18.66 0.91 3.68
C GLN A 121 -19.57 0.18 2.69
N SER A 122 -20.48 -0.69 3.17
CA SER A 122 -21.46 -1.36 2.31
C SER A 122 -22.43 -0.38 1.65
N ALA A 123 -22.87 0.65 2.38
CA ALA A 123 -23.77 1.68 1.85
C ALA A 123 -23.08 2.61 0.83
N ALA A 124 -21.77 2.73 0.89
CA ALA A 124 -20.98 3.49 -0.08
C ALA A 124 -20.69 2.71 -1.38
N LEU A 125 -20.90 1.39 -1.39
CA LEU A 125 -20.78 0.58 -2.61
C LEU A 125 -21.91 0.95 -3.57
N ARG A 126 -21.57 1.19 -4.83
CA ARG A 126 -22.57 1.40 -5.87
C ARG A 126 -23.33 0.09 -6.09
N LEU A 127 -24.65 0.18 -6.09
CA LEU A 127 -25.47 -0.96 -6.51
C LEU A 127 -25.13 -1.31 -7.96
N PRO A 128 -24.93 -2.61 -8.28
CA PRO A 128 -24.72 -3.02 -9.65
C PRO A 128 -25.96 -2.70 -10.49
N PRO A 129 -25.82 -2.34 -11.76
CA PRO A 129 -26.94 -2.22 -12.66
C PRO A 129 -27.60 -3.60 -12.85
N ILE A 130 -28.84 -3.62 -13.38
CA ILE A 130 -29.43 -4.86 -13.87
C ILE A 130 -28.56 -5.39 -15.01
N LEU A 131 -28.09 -6.63 -14.87
CA LEU A 131 -27.14 -7.24 -15.78
C LEU A 131 -27.85 -8.08 -16.86
N ALA A 132 -27.38 -7.95 -18.09
CA ALA A 132 -27.85 -8.77 -19.22
C ALA A 132 -26.83 -9.91 -19.51
N ALA A 133 -27.26 -10.85 -20.34
CA ALA A 133 -26.34 -11.90 -20.82
C ALA A 133 -25.15 -11.29 -21.55
N ARG A 134 -23.94 -11.79 -21.24
CA ARG A 134 -22.62 -11.32 -21.69
C ARG A 134 -22.07 -10.09 -20.97
N ASP A 135 -22.82 -9.45 -20.07
CA ASP A 135 -22.25 -8.42 -19.21
C ASP A 135 -21.18 -9.01 -18.27
N THR A 136 -20.31 -8.16 -17.77
CA THR A 136 -19.31 -8.53 -16.76
C THR A 136 -19.48 -7.69 -15.51
N LEU A 137 -19.42 -8.33 -14.35
CA LEU A 137 -19.39 -7.69 -13.04
C LEU A 137 -18.25 -8.29 -12.24
N ASP A 138 -17.29 -7.45 -11.82
CA ASP A 138 -16.10 -7.86 -11.06
C ASP A 138 -15.38 -9.08 -11.68
N GLY A 139 -15.32 -9.14 -13.01
CA GLY A 139 -14.72 -10.24 -13.76
C GLY A 139 -15.63 -11.44 -14.01
N TYR A 140 -16.78 -11.55 -13.34
CA TYR A 140 -17.76 -12.61 -13.59
C TYR A 140 -18.53 -12.31 -14.87
N GLN A 141 -18.54 -13.25 -15.81
CA GLN A 141 -19.31 -13.11 -17.06
C GLN A 141 -20.72 -13.67 -16.88
N ILE A 142 -21.72 -12.83 -17.08
CA ILE A 142 -23.12 -13.23 -16.95
C ILE A 142 -23.56 -14.10 -18.14
N VAL A 143 -24.06 -15.29 -17.83
CA VAL A 143 -24.62 -16.20 -18.83
C VAL A 143 -26.10 -15.89 -19.05
N ARG A 144 -26.86 -15.84 -17.98
CA ARG A 144 -28.29 -15.49 -17.98
C ARG A 144 -28.79 -15.20 -16.58
N GLU A 145 -29.92 -14.53 -16.51
CA GLU A 145 -30.70 -14.38 -15.27
C GLU A 145 -31.39 -15.72 -14.92
N LEU A 146 -31.32 -16.10 -13.65
CA LEU A 146 -31.98 -17.27 -13.08
C LEU A 146 -33.27 -16.87 -12.36
N HIS A 147 -33.25 -15.76 -11.64
CA HIS A 147 -34.38 -15.28 -10.88
C HIS A 147 -34.24 -13.77 -10.63
N ALA A 148 -35.35 -13.05 -10.67
CA ALA A 148 -35.45 -11.66 -10.27
C ALA A 148 -36.54 -11.45 -9.25
N SER A 149 -36.31 -10.61 -8.26
CA SER A 149 -37.28 -10.12 -7.31
C SER A 149 -37.11 -8.62 -7.11
N HIS A 150 -38.02 -7.99 -6.39
CA HIS A 150 -37.86 -6.56 -6.04
C HIS A 150 -36.69 -6.26 -5.09
N ARG A 151 -36.00 -7.27 -4.56
CA ARG A 151 -34.90 -7.14 -3.61
C ARG A 151 -33.56 -7.65 -4.11
N SER A 152 -33.57 -8.51 -5.12
CA SER A 152 -32.31 -9.13 -5.61
C SER A 152 -32.54 -9.82 -6.95
N HIS A 153 -31.43 -9.88 -7.69
CA HIS A 153 -31.28 -10.64 -8.90
C HIS A 153 -30.35 -11.83 -8.70
N LEU A 154 -30.67 -12.97 -9.30
CA LEU A 154 -29.81 -14.14 -9.28
C LEU A 154 -29.44 -14.49 -10.72
N TYR A 155 -28.14 -14.55 -10.98
CA TYR A 155 -27.59 -14.83 -12.32
C TYR A 155 -26.79 -16.13 -12.30
N LEU A 156 -26.82 -16.83 -13.44
CA LEU A 156 -25.79 -17.80 -13.77
C LEU A 156 -24.60 -17.03 -14.36
N ALA A 157 -23.42 -17.19 -13.80
CA ALA A 157 -22.23 -16.50 -14.25
C ALA A 157 -21.05 -17.48 -14.37
N ILE A 158 -20.02 -17.09 -15.10
CA ILE A 158 -18.73 -17.80 -15.20
C ILE A 158 -17.72 -17.06 -14.34
N ALA A 159 -17.08 -17.78 -13.41
CA ALA A 159 -16.07 -17.22 -12.54
C ALA A 159 -14.77 -16.96 -13.31
N PRO A 160 -14.10 -15.78 -13.13
CA PRO A 160 -12.92 -15.40 -13.91
C PRO A 160 -11.73 -16.34 -13.71
N ASP A 161 -11.50 -16.79 -12.47
CA ASP A 161 -10.30 -17.56 -12.13
C ASP A 161 -10.39 -19.04 -12.50
N SER A 162 -11.59 -19.64 -12.43
CA SER A 162 -11.79 -21.07 -12.60
C SER A 162 -12.53 -21.47 -13.88
N GLY A 163 -13.18 -20.51 -14.55
CA GLY A 163 -14.06 -20.78 -15.67
C GLY A 163 -15.33 -21.58 -15.33
N GLN A 164 -15.57 -21.82 -14.04
CA GLN A 164 -16.72 -22.61 -13.57
C GLN A 164 -18.01 -21.77 -13.55
N GLN A 165 -19.13 -22.45 -13.75
CA GLN A 165 -20.43 -21.84 -13.59
C GLN A 165 -20.76 -21.67 -12.11
N VAL A 166 -21.16 -20.48 -11.75
CA VAL A 166 -21.52 -20.09 -10.38
C VAL A 166 -22.85 -19.33 -10.38
N ALA A 167 -23.52 -19.34 -9.24
CA ALA A 167 -24.68 -18.48 -9.00
C ALA A 167 -24.22 -17.17 -8.38
N LEU A 168 -24.43 -16.05 -9.07
CA LEU A 168 -24.13 -14.70 -8.62
C LEU A 168 -25.42 -14.03 -8.17
N LYS A 169 -25.48 -13.61 -6.90
CA LYS A 169 -26.62 -12.86 -6.36
C LYS A 169 -26.22 -11.40 -6.19
N THR A 170 -27.04 -10.51 -6.75
CA THR A 170 -26.92 -9.05 -6.56
C THR A 170 -28.12 -8.52 -5.81
N PRO A 171 -27.99 -7.41 -5.06
CA PRO A 171 -29.11 -6.72 -4.42
C PRO A 171 -30.07 -6.12 -5.44
#